data_b1f71232fd390e5735c72f66176ae85d
#
_entry.id   b1f71232fd390e5735c72f66176ae85d
#
_cell.length_a   1.000
_cell.length_b   1.000
_cell.length_c   1.000
_cell.angle_alpha   90.00
_cell.angle_beta   90.00
_cell.angle_gamma   90.00
#
_symmetry.space_group_name_H-M   'P 1'
#
loop_
_entity.id
_entity.type
_entity.pdbx_description
1 polymer ?
#
loop_
_entity_poly.entity_id
_entity_poly.type
_entity_poly.pdbx_seq_one_letter_code
_entity_poly.pdbx_strand_id
1 'polypeptide(L)'
;MNYPSRRKFSLLLSTCLVILFSVVVDAQKGPAPEHITFQNVTRAAGIHFIHNNGAFGKEWLPEAIGSGVAFLDYNRDGWQDILLINGQDWPGHVRRRTYMALYRNNHNGTFTDVTKQAGLDVEMYGMGVAVGDYNNDGCDDIFVTALGQNHLFRNNCNGTFTDVTKQAGLWGPKGFSTGAAWVDYDRDGYLDLVVANYVQWSPQTDIYCTIDGKTKSYCTPVAYKGESLRLWHNNGNGTFTDVTKKAGLYDPTAKSLGISILDANRDGWPDIFVSNDTEPNKLYINNRNGSFRNMGVLSGVGFSENGEARAGMGTDSADYDRSGYASILITNFSNQMLSLYHNEGNGLFVDEAPESEVGHASLLTLGFGCFFFDYDNDGWPDIFVANGHIQQDIQKVQSQVHYAEPPLLFRNLGRGKFADVTSRMGAAFNMPRVARGAAYGDVYNDG
;
A
#
# COMPACT_ATOMS: atom_id res chain seq x y z
N MET A 1 81.72 9.59 53.67
CA MET A 1 81.30 9.61 55.10
C MET A 1 79.82 9.75 55.14
N ASN A 2 79.16 8.82 55.82
CA ASN A 2 77.77 8.83 56.31
C ASN A 2 76.58 8.84 55.35
N TYR A 3 76.04 7.65 55.19
CA TYR A 3 74.61 7.42 54.94
C TYR A 3 73.76 7.96 56.09
N PRO A 4 72.48 8.37 55.83
CA PRO A 4 71.42 7.61 56.47
C PRO A 4 70.12 7.36 55.63
N SER A 5 69.64 6.22 56.02
CA SER A 5 68.23 5.75 56.24
C SER A 5 67.21 5.75 55.11
N ARG A 6 66.87 4.54 54.76
CA ARG A 6 65.65 4.14 53.99
C ARG A 6 64.39 4.50 54.80
N ARG A 7 63.48 5.23 54.18
CA ARG A 7 62.05 5.26 54.54
C ARG A 7 61.26 4.35 53.60
N LYS A 8 60.62 3.36 54.19
CA LYS A 8 59.66 2.49 53.52
C LYS A 8 58.40 3.30 53.26
N PHE A 9 58.02 3.43 52.05
CA PHE A 9 56.67 3.84 51.66
C PHE A 9 55.81 2.59 51.47
N SER A 10 54.80 2.45 52.30
CA SER A 10 53.78 1.43 52.24
C SER A 10 52.73 1.90 51.16
N LEU A 11 52.60 1.20 50.06
CA LEU A 11 51.60 1.43 49.09
C LEU A 11 50.31 0.70 49.51
N LEU A 12 49.31 1.45 49.97
CA LEU A 12 47.96 0.95 50.16
C LEU A 12 47.29 0.89 48.80
N LEU A 13 47.13 -0.33 48.26
CA LEU A 13 46.29 -0.61 47.10
C LEU A 13 44.82 -0.60 47.55
N SER A 14 44.10 0.49 47.25
CA SER A 14 42.66 0.56 47.41
C SER A 14 42.02 -0.06 46.15
N THR A 15 41.56 -1.30 46.28
CA THR A 15 40.75 -1.98 45.27
C THR A 15 39.33 -1.40 45.31
N CYS A 16 39.03 -0.46 44.41
CA CYS A 16 37.65 -0.07 44.12
C CYS A 16 36.96 -1.21 43.37
N LEU A 17 36.14 -1.97 44.09
CA LEU A 17 35.21 -2.94 43.49
C LEU A 17 34.06 -2.16 42.88
N VAL A 18 34.10 -1.95 41.55
CA VAL A 18 32.96 -1.40 40.80
C VAL A 18 31.97 -2.55 40.58
N ILE A 19 30.92 -2.58 41.41
CA ILE A 19 29.76 -3.45 41.19
C ILE A 19 28.91 -2.81 40.07
N LEU A 20 29.04 -3.30 38.85
CA LEU A 20 28.09 -3.02 37.77
C LEU A 20 26.77 -3.73 38.11
N PHE A 21 25.82 -2.99 38.65
CA PHE A 21 24.41 -3.40 38.62
C PHE A 21 23.94 -3.28 37.16
N SER A 22 23.93 -4.39 36.43
CA SER A 22 23.12 -4.52 35.25
C SER A 22 21.65 -4.53 35.71
N VAL A 23 21.00 -3.38 35.64
CA VAL A 23 19.53 -3.31 35.69
C VAL A 23 19.05 -3.98 34.42
N VAL A 24 18.71 -5.27 34.50
CA VAL A 24 17.85 -5.91 33.52
C VAL A 24 16.50 -5.22 33.72
N VAL A 25 16.21 -4.24 32.89
CA VAL A 25 14.84 -3.76 32.70
C VAL A 25 14.12 -4.94 32.04
N ASP A 26 13.53 -5.79 32.88
CA ASP A 26 12.47 -6.67 32.40
C ASP A 26 11.40 -5.73 31.83
N ALA A 27 11.30 -5.66 30.52
CA ALA A 27 10.17 -5.00 29.88
C ALA A 27 8.94 -5.77 30.40
N GLN A 28 8.26 -5.18 31.39
CA GLN A 28 6.99 -5.69 31.88
C GLN A 28 6.14 -5.87 30.62
N LYS A 29 5.79 -7.13 30.30
CA LYS A 29 4.70 -7.43 29.39
C LYS A 29 3.52 -6.63 29.96
N GLY A 30 3.09 -5.61 29.25
CA GLY A 30 1.85 -4.95 29.55
C GLY A 30 0.75 -6.00 29.71
N PRO A 31 -0.33 -5.74 30.45
CA PRO A 31 -1.43 -6.67 30.56
C PRO A 31 -1.80 -7.12 29.15
N ALA A 32 -2.03 -8.44 28.99
CA ALA A 32 -2.48 -8.98 27.71
C ALA A 32 -3.65 -8.08 27.24
N PRO A 33 -3.64 -7.59 25.98
CA PRO A 33 -4.64 -6.64 25.54
C PRO A 33 -6.03 -7.22 25.84
N GLU A 34 -6.89 -6.45 26.44
CA GLU A 34 -8.32 -6.75 26.50
C GLU A 34 -8.76 -7.14 25.11
N HIS A 35 -9.65 -8.12 24.98
CA HIS A 35 -10.05 -8.69 23.68
C HIS A 35 -10.47 -7.60 22.69
N ILE A 36 -9.52 -7.13 21.90
CA ILE A 36 -9.79 -6.18 20.82
C ILE A 36 -10.58 -6.94 19.74
N THR A 37 -11.69 -6.34 19.33
CA THR A 37 -12.54 -6.88 18.26
C THR A 37 -12.96 -5.77 17.33
N PHE A 38 -13.09 -6.09 16.06
CA PHE A 38 -13.57 -5.18 15.03
C PHE A 38 -15.06 -5.40 14.76
N GLN A 39 -15.77 -4.30 14.57
CA GLN A 39 -17.19 -4.30 14.23
C GLN A 39 -17.43 -3.63 12.89
N ASN A 40 -18.38 -4.16 12.11
CA ASN A 40 -18.84 -3.50 10.91
C ASN A 40 -19.84 -2.40 11.27
N VAL A 41 -19.38 -1.16 11.26
CA VAL A 41 -20.18 0.02 11.56
C VAL A 41 -20.66 0.79 10.31
N THR A 42 -20.37 0.31 9.11
CA THR A 42 -20.64 0.98 7.83
C THR A 42 -22.02 1.63 7.80
N ARG A 43 -23.07 0.86 8.08
CA ARG A 43 -24.43 1.35 8.03
C ARG A 43 -24.78 2.28 9.21
N ALA A 44 -24.32 1.96 10.41
CA ALA A 44 -24.53 2.79 11.60
C ALA A 44 -23.81 4.13 11.47
N ALA A 45 -22.64 4.13 10.83
CA ALA A 45 -21.87 5.32 10.54
C ALA A 45 -22.44 6.17 9.38
N GLY A 46 -23.57 5.78 8.76
CA GLY A 46 -24.20 6.55 7.68
C GLY A 46 -23.52 6.40 6.31
N ILE A 47 -22.66 5.40 6.13
CA ILE A 47 -21.98 5.16 4.85
C ILE A 47 -22.87 4.29 3.97
N HIS A 48 -23.24 4.81 2.78
CA HIS A 48 -24.14 4.16 1.82
C HIS A 48 -23.47 3.91 0.46
N PHE A 49 -22.15 3.98 0.43
CA PHE A 49 -21.36 3.76 -0.79
C PHE A 49 -21.58 2.35 -1.34
N ILE A 50 -21.74 2.26 -2.66
CA ILE A 50 -21.78 1.01 -3.41
C ILE A 50 -20.78 1.10 -4.54
N HIS A 51 -19.76 0.27 -4.51
CA HIS A 51 -18.79 0.18 -5.58
C HIS A 51 -19.44 -0.33 -6.87
N ASN A 52 -19.18 0.34 -7.97
CA ASN A 52 -19.60 -0.05 -9.31
C ASN A 52 -18.37 -0.40 -10.15
N ASN A 53 -18.11 -1.68 -10.34
CA ASN A 53 -17.02 -2.14 -11.21
C ASN A 53 -17.43 -2.21 -12.70
N GLY A 54 -18.64 -1.78 -13.09
CA GLY A 54 -19.13 -1.79 -14.46
C GLY A 54 -19.51 -3.17 -15.01
N ALA A 55 -19.40 -4.24 -14.24
CA ALA A 55 -19.62 -5.60 -14.71
C ALA A 55 -21.00 -5.78 -15.35
N PHE A 56 -21.01 -6.35 -16.57
CA PHE A 56 -22.22 -6.60 -17.36
C PHE A 56 -22.19 -7.95 -18.10
N GLY A 57 -21.38 -8.90 -17.58
CA GLY A 57 -21.28 -10.27 -18.09
C GLY A 57 -20.27 -10.47 -19.23
N LYS A 58 -19.37 -9.50 -19.45
CA LYS A 58 -18.25 -9.64 -20.40
C LYS A 58 -16.95 -10.05 -19.72
N GLU A 59 -16.89 -9.95 -18.39
CA GLU A 59 -15.70 -10.26 -17.61
C GLU A 59 -14.44 -9.59 -18.17
N TRP A 60 -14.52 -8.29 -18.28
CA TRP A 60 -13.42 -7.45 -18.73
C TRP A 60 -12.42 -7.21 -17.59
N LEU A 61 -11.12 -7.30 -17.88
CA LEU A 61 -10.05 -7.24 -16.89
C LEU A 61 -10.20 -6.10 -15.86
N PRO A 62 -10.55 -4.85 -16.22
CA PRO A 62 -10.69 -3.78 -15.23
C PRO A 62 -11.77 -4.01 -14.17
N GLU A 63 -12.78 -4.82 -14.46
CA GLU A 63 -13.88 -5.13 -13.52
C GLU A 63 -13.39 -5.90 -12.29
N ALA A 64 -12.21 -6.56 -12.39
CA ALA A 64 -11.60 -7.34 -11.33
C ALA A 64 -10.57 -6.54 -10.50
N ILE A 65 -10.16 -5.35 -10.96
CA ILE A 65 -9.15 -4.48 -10.33
C ILE A 65 -9.82 -3.23 -9.75
N GLY A 66 -9.21 -2.57 -8.76
CA GLY A 66 -9.79 -1.41 -8.05
C GLY A 66 -10.90 -1.85 -7.11
N SER A 67 -11.21 -1.14 -6.10
CA SER A 67 -11.29 0.28 -5.87
C SER A 67 -10.33 0.76 -4.77
N GLY A 68 -9.85 2.01 -4.85
CA GLY A 68 -9.04 2.66 -3.84
C GLY A 68 -9.88 3.25 -2.69
N VAL A 69 -9.21 3.46 -1.56
CA VAL A 69 -9.74 4.14 -0.38
C VAL A 69 -8.63 4.95 0.28
N ALA A 70 -8.96 6.10 0.84
CA ALA A 70 -8.04 6.90 1.63
C ALA A 70 -8.76 7.57 2.80
N PHE A 71 -8.03 7.79 3.89
CA PHE A 71 -8.37 8.77 4.93
C PHE A 71 -7.63 10.08 4.64
N LEU A 72 -8.26 11.20 4.93
CA LEU A 72 -7.70 12.55 4.78
C LEU A 72 -8.47 13.52 5.66
N ASP A 73 -7.88 14.64 6.03
CA ASP A 73 -8.58 15.77 6.64
C ASP A 73 -8.82 16.85 5.56
N TYR A 74 -9.88 16.64 4.72
CA TYR A 74 -10.07 17.49 3.54
C TYR A 74 -10.47 18.94 3.89
N ASN A 75 -11.02 19.17 5.07
CA ASN A 75 -11.55 20.47 5.50
C ASN A 75 -10.74 21.12 6.63
N ARG A 76 -9.66 20.48 7.07
CA ARG A 76 -8.74 20.93 8.12
C ARG A 76 -9.41 21.15 9.48
N ASP A 77 -10.35 20.28 9.81
CA ASP A 77 -11.00 20.32 11.13
C ASP A 77 -10.32 19.40 12.18
N GLY A 78 -9.27 18.69 11.78
CA GLY A 78 -8.47 17.79 12.62
C GLY A 78 -9.06 16.38 12.73
N TRP A 79 -10.09 16.04 11.95
CA TRP A 79 -10.72 14.73 11.95
C TRP A 79 -10.55 14.03 10.60
N GLN A 80 -10.36 12.71 10.65
CA GLN A 80 -10.17 11.91 9.44
C GLN A 80 -11.50 11.69 8.72
N ASP A 81 -11.55 12.13 7.46
CA ASP A 81 -12.61 11.90 6.50
C ASP A 81 -12.32 10.67 5.63
N ILE A 82 -13.31 10.15 4.92
CA ILE A 82 -13.16 8.94 4.10
C ILE A 82 -13.41 9.27 2.64
N LEU A 83 -12.44 8.94 1.78
CA LEU A 83 -12.57 8.99 0.33
C LEU A 83 -12.62 7.57 -0.24
N LEU A 84 -13.69 7.25 -0.97
CA LEU A 84 -13.91 5.96 -1.62
C LEU A 84 -13.93 6.13 -3.13
N ILE A 85 -13.02 5.46 -3.83
CA ILE A 85 -12.91 5.53 -5.28
C ILE A 85 -13.94 4.58 -5.92
N ASN A 86 -14.56 5.01 -7.02
CA ASN A 86 -15.57 4.24 -7.73
C ASN A 86 -15.23 4.06 -9.21
N GLY A 87 -15.66 2.97 -9.77
CA GLY A 87 -15.71 2.78 -11.20
C GLY A 87 -17.01 3.35 -11.81
N GLN A 88 -17.25 3.01 -13.05
CA GLN A 88 -18.44 3.43 -13.81
C GLN A 88 -18.91 2.32 -14.75
N ASP A 89 -20.14 2.43 -15.20
CA ASP A 89 -20.68 1.56 -16.25
C ASP A 89 -19.99 1.82 -17.60
N TRP A 90 -19.93 0.79 -18.43
CA TRP A 90 -19.32 0.88 -19.76
C TRP A 90 -20.19 1.63 -20.76
N PRO A 91 -19.61 2.32 -21.75
CA PRO A 91 -20.36 2.94 -22.85
C PRO A 91 -21.30 1.96 -23.51
N GLY A 92 -22.56 2.36 -23.69
CA GLY A 92 -23.64 1.51 -24.22
C GLY A 92 -24.31 0.58 -23.20
N HIS A 93 -23.82 0.52 -21.96
CA HIS A 93 -24.35 -0.31 -20.87
C HIS A 93 -24.62 0.50 -19.60
N VAL A 94 -24.74 1.82 -19.72
CA VAL A 94 -24.94 2.72 -18.57
C VAL A 94 -26.29 2.45 -17.93
N ARG A 95 -26.27 1.98 -16.66
CA ARG A 95 -27.44 1.77 -15.80
C ARG A 95 -27.66 2.94 -14.86
N ARG A 96 -26.55 3.49 -14.37
CA ARG A 96 -26.52 4.64 -13.43
C ARG A 96 -25.20 5.40 -13.56
N ARG A 97 -25.23 6.68 -13.22
CA ARG A 97 -23.99 7.44 -13.02
C ARG A 97 -23.45 7.13 -11.63
N THR A 98 -22.16 6.90 -11.55
CA THR A 98 -21.44 6.67 -10.30
C THR A 98 -20.21 7.55 -10.21
N TYR A 99 -19.89 7.97 -9.01
CA TYR A 99 -18.77 8.86 -8.68
C TYR A 99 -17.99 8.26 -7.53
N MET A 100 -16.75 8.72 -7.30
CA MET A 100 -16.12 8.55 -6.01
C MET A 100 -17.02 9.14 -4.92
N ALA A 101 -16.77 8.83 -3.65
CA ALA A 101 -17.54 9.39 -2.56
C ALA A 101 -16.63 9.93 -1.46
N LEU A 102 -16.82 11.19 -1.09
CA LEU A 102 -16.18 11.82 0.07
C LEU A 102 -17.18 11.89 1.22
N TYR A 103 -16.84 11.26 2.32
CA TYR A 103 -17.61 11.22 3.55
C TYR A 103 -16.93 12.05 4.63
N ARG A 104 -17.55 13.18 5.00
CA ARG A 104 -17.08 14.02 6.10
C ARG A 104 -17.39 13.38 7.44
N ASN A 105 -16.42 13.33 8.33
CA ASN A 105 -16.59 12.93 9.72
C ASN A 105 -17.45 13.96 10.49
N ASN A 106 -18.48 13.50 11.21
CA ASN A 106 -19.34 14.35 12.01
C ASN A 106 -18.90 14.43 13.48
N HIS A 107 -17.72 13.95 13.83
CA HIS A 107 -17.11 13.94 15.17
C HIS A 107 -17.90 13.12 16.22
N ASN A 108 -18.73 12.20 15.79
CA ASN A 108 -19.60 11.38 16.65
C ASN A 108 -19.71 9.92 16.17
N GLY A 109 -18.74 9.47 15.36
CA GLY A 109 -18.72 8.14 14.76
C GLY A 109 -19.67 7.98 13.57
N THR A 110 -20.25 9.07 13.07
CA THR A 110 -21.05 9.07 11.83
C THR A 110 -20.44 9.96 10.77
N PHE A 111 -20.84 9.73 9.52
CA PHE A 111 -20.33 10.44 8.37
C PHE A 111 -21.46 11.01 7.51
N THR A 112 -21.17 12.08 6.80
CA THR A 112 -22.08 12.70 5.83
C THR A 112 -21.43 12.71 4.45
N ASP A 113 -22.12 12.20 3.43
CA ASP A 113 -21.68 12.29 2.04
C ASP A 113 -21.70 13.76 1.58
N VAL A 114 -20.52 14.28 1.29
CA VAL A 114 -20.27 15.67 0.84
C VAL A 114 -19.70 15.73 -0.57
N THR A 115 -19.66 14.61 -1.30
CA THR A 115 -19.04 14.46 -2.62
C THR A 115 -19.39 15.60 -3.58
N LYS A 116 -20.68 15.87 -3.71
CA LYS A 116 -21.19 16.88 -4.63
C LYS A 116 -20.87 18.31 -4.19
N GLN A 117 -20.93 18.54 -2.87
CA GLN A 117 -20.60 19.84 -2.29
C GLN A 117 -19.11 20.14 -2.42
N ALA A 118 -18.29 19.10 -2.32
CA ALA A 118 -16.84 19.18 -2.48
C ALA A 118 -16.40 19.27 -3.95
N GLY A 119 -17.29 19.10 -4.94
CA GLY A 119 -16.95 19.16 -6.38
C GLY A 119 -16.27 17.90 -6.89
N LEU A 120 -16.49 16.75 -6.25
CA LEU A 120 -15.88 15.46 -6.61
C LEU A 120 -16.84 14.53 -7.36
N ASP A 121 -18.01 15.01 -7.81
CA ASP A 121 -18.98 14.23 -8.59
C ASP A 121 -18.56 14.10 -10.08
N VAL A 122 -17.31 13.63 -10.27
CA VAL A 122 -16.70 13.43 -11.60
C VAL A 122 -16.80 11.96 -11.99
N GLU A 123 -17.31 11.69 -13.21
CA GLU A 123 -17.39 10.35 -13.77
C GLU A 123 -16.02 9.88 -14.26
N MET A 124 -15.53 8.77 -13.73
CA MET A 124 -14.29 8.11 -14.15
C MET A 124 -14.33 6.62 -13.80
N TYR A 125 -13.55 5.82 -14.47
CA TYR A 125 -13.29 4.45 -14.05
C TYR A 125 -12.10 4.45 -13.11
N GLY A 126 -12.33 4.91 -11.87
CA GLY A 126 -11.29 5.09 -10.86
C GLY A 126 -10.73 3.76 -10.33
N MET A 127 -9.44 3.75 -10.01
CA MET A 127 -8.70 2.59 -9.52
C MET A 127 -8.12 2.83 -8.14
N GLY A 128 -7.12 3.67 -8.02
CA GLY A 128 -6.40 4.01 -6.80
C GLY A 128 -6.45 5.48 -6.46
N VAL A 129 -5.89 5.85 -5.32
CA VAL A 129 -5.83 7.23 -4.85
C VAL A 129 -4.54 7.47 -4.08
N ALA A 130 -3.97 8.67 -4.22
CA ALA A 130 -2.90 9.19 -3.38
C ALA A 130 -3.30 10.57 -2.85
N VAL A 131 -3.13 10.77 -1.55
CA VAL A 131 -3.42 12.02 -0.84
C VAL A 131 -2.10 12.68 -0.45
N GLY A 132 -1.98 14.00 -0.65
CA GLY A 132 -0.79 14.78 -0.27
C GLY A 132 -0.88 16.22 -0.72
N ASP A 133 -0.23 17.12 0.01
CA ASP A 133 -0.14 18.54 -0.29
C ASP A 133 0.98 18.79 -1.34
N TYR A 134 0.62 18.68 -2.64
CA TYR A 134 1.61 18.81 -3.72
C TYR A 134 2.06 20.25 -3.98
N ASN A 135 1.28 21.23 -3.53
CA ASN A 135 1.52 22.65 -3.80
C ASN A 135 2.00 23.43 -2.57
N ASN A 136 2.18 22.75 -1.42
CA ASN A 136 2.62 23.30 -0.14
C ASN A 136 1.71 24.42 0.40
N ASP A 137 0.38 24.32 0.19
CA ASP A 137 -0.59 25.28 0.72
C ASP A 137 -1.20 24.86 2.08
N GLY A 138 -0.81 23.68 2.57
CA GLY A 138 -1.23 23.10 3.84
C GLY A 138 -2.56 22.37 3.77
N CYS A 139 -3.06 22.03 2.59
CA CYS A 139 -4.31 21.30 2.39
C CYS A 139 -4.08 20.02 1.59
N ASP A 140 -4.66 18.93 2.01
CA ASP A 140 -4.54 17.65 1.33
C ASP A 140 -5.18 17.68 -0.05
N ASP A 141 -4.39 17.46 -1.08
CA ASP A 141 -4.83 17.29 -2.47
C ASP A 141 -5.04 15.80 -2.78
N ILE A 142 -5.77 15.52 -3.85
CA ILE A 142 -6.15 14.16 -4.22
C ILE A 142 -5.69 13.87 -5.66
N PHE A 143 -4.89 12.80 -5.84
CA PHE A 143 -4.63 12.25 -7.17
C PHE A 143 -5.35 10.89 -7.30
N VAL A 144 -6.20 10.77 -8.32
CA VAL A 144 -6.96 9.54 -8.61
C VAL A 144 -6.43 8.90 -9.88
N THR A 145 -6.00 7.64 -9.76
CA THR A 145 -5.66 6.82 -10.93
C THR A 145 -6.92 6.22 -11.54
N ALA A 146 -6.91 6.00 -12.86
CA ALA A 146 -8.07 5.50 -13.57
C ALA A 146 -7.70 4.67 -14.80
N LEU A 147 -8.63 3.87 -15.25
CA LEU A 147 -8.63 3.39 -16.62
C LEU A 147 -9.03 4.55 -17.53
N GLY A 148 -8.08 5.05 -18.29
CA GLY A 148 -8.24 6.23 -19.13
C GLY A 148 -7.50 7.44 -18.58
N GLN A 149 -8.19 8.53 -18.27
CA GLN A 149 -7.58 9.75 -17.75
C GLN A 149 -7.50 9.70 -16.22
N ASN A 150 -6.30 9.91 -15.67
CA ASN A 150 -6.10 10.18 -14.26
C ASN A 150 -6.50 11.63 -13.93
N HIS A 151 -6.82 11.90 -12.66
CA HIS A 151 -7.27 13.21 -12.23
C HIS A 151 -6.48 13.72 -11.01
N LEU A 152 -6.08 14.99 -11.05
CA LEU A 152 -5.54 15.73 -9.91
C LEU A 152 -6.57 16.75 -9.44
N PHE A 153 -7.06 16.59 -8.23
CA PHE A 153 -7.97 17.50 -7.58
C PHE A 153 -7.22 18.31 -6.54
N ARG A 154 -7.05 19.60 -6.81
CA ARG A 154 -6.48 20.55 -5.84
C ARG A 154 -7.54 20.91 -4.81
N ASN A 155 -7.21 20.81 -3.54
CA ASN A 155 -8.01 21.31 -2.45
C ASN A 155 -7.96 22.84 -2.42
N ASN A 156 -9.11 23.49 -2.38
CA ASN A 156 -9.19 24.95 -2.32
C ASN A 156 -9.11 25.50 -0.87
N CYS A 157 -8.80 24.66 0.11
CA CYS A 157 -8.74 24.95 1.53
C CYS A 157 -10.04 25.53 2.13
N ASN A 158 -11.15 25.28 1.50
CA ASN A 158 -12.49 25.78 1.89
C ASN A 158 -13.57 24.68 1.86
N GLY A 159 -13.13 23.41 1.88
CA GLY A 159 -14.00 22.24 1.79
C GLY A 159 -14.44 21.87 0.36
N THR A 160 -13.80 22.44 -0.65
CA THR A 160 -14.07 22.12 -2.06
C THR A 160 -12.79 21.80 -2.83
N PHE A 161 -12.92 21.08 -3.93
CA PHE A 161 -11.81 20.71 -4.82
C PHE A 161 -12.02 21.29 -6.22
N THR A 162 -10.89 21.49 -6.92
CA THR A 162 -10.88 21.86 -8.35
C THR A 162 -10.06 20.84 -9.12
N ASP A 163 -10.63 20.25 -10.17
CA ASP A 163 -9.87 19.41 -11.11
C ASP A 163 -8.87 20.28 -11.89
N VAL A 164 -7.59 20.13 -11.56
CA VAL A 164 -6.47 20.89 -12.15
C VAL A 164 -5.62 20.02 -13.09
N THR A 165 -6.03 18.81 -13.39
CA THR A 165 -5.28 17.83 -14.21
C THR A 165 -4.69 18.44 -15.48
N LYS A 166 -5.48 19.20 -16.21
CA LYS A 166 -5.04 19.83 -17.47
C LYS A 166 -4.04 20.97 -17.21
N GLN A 167 -4.32 21.82 -16.23
CA GLN A 167 -3.45 22.95 -15.87
C GLN A 167 -2.12 22.46 -15.32
N ALA A 168 -2.14 21.37 -14.57
CA ALA A 168 -0.95 20.72 -14.00
C ALA A 168 -0.09 20.00 -15.06
N GLY A 169 -0.52 19.92 -16.33
CA GLY A 169 0.22 19.20 -17.36
C GLY A 169 0.07 17.66 -17.30
N LEU A 170 -0.81 17.16 -16.44
CA LEU A 170 -1.07 15.72 -16.26
C LEU A 170 -2.15 15.17 -17.20
N TRP A 171 -2.73 16.02 -18.03
CA TRP A 171 -3.65 15.61 -19.08
C TRP A 171 -2.88 14.97 -20.23
N GLY A 172 -2.84 13.68 -20.25
CA GLY A 172 -1.92 12.99 -21.15
C GLY A 172 -2.29 11.56 -21.45
N PRO A 173 -1.28 10.72 -21.67
CA PRO A 173 -1.53 9.38 -22.19
C PRO A 173 -2.52 8.64 -21.29
N LYS A 174 -3.61 8.22 -21.93
CA LYS A 174 -4.64 7.41 -21.31
C LYS A 174 -4.12 5.98 -21.20
N GLY A 175 -4.10 5.43 -19.97
CA GLY A 175 -3.59 4.10 -19.70
C GLY A 175 -4.50 3.34 -18.75
N PHE A 176 -4.02 2.23 -18.28
CA PHE A 176 -4.61 1.48 -17.19
C PHE A 176 -3.77 1.74 -15.93
N SER A 177 -3.95 2.91 -15.33
CA SER A 177 -3.25 3.29 -14.10
C SER A 177 -3.92 2.66 -12.89
N THR A 178 -3.13 2.14 -11.93
CA THR A 178 -3.59 1.35 -10.78
C THR A 178 -3.28 2.05 -9.47
N GLY A 179 -2.02 2.11 -9.07
CA GLY A 179 -1.59 2.79 -7.85
C GLY A 179 -0.91 4.12 -8.14
N ALA A 180 -0.81 4.97 -7.12
CA ALA A 180 0.01 6.18 -7.15
C ALA A 180 0.61 6.44 -5.76
N ALA A 181 1.74 7.15 -5.73
CA ALA A 181 2.37 7.60 -4.51
C ALA A 181 3.01 8.97 -4.70
N TRP A 182 2.92 9.80 -3.67
CA TRP A 182 3.66 11.05 -3.58
C TRP A 182 5.04 10.80 -2.98
N VAL A 183 6.05 11.47 -3.50
CA VAL A 183 7.44 11.38 -3.03
C VAL A 183 8.22 12.64 -3.42
N ASP A 184 8.97 13.21 -2.52
CA ASP A 184 9.97 14.24 -2.83
C ASP A 184 11.30 13.51 -3.14
N TYR A 185 11.43 13.04 -4.42
CA TYR A 185 12.55 12.14 -4.77
C TYR A 185 13.88 12.88 -4.94
N ASP A 186 13.88 14.16 -5.24
CA ASP A 186 15.08 14.97 -5.43
C ASP A 186 15.33 15.98 -4.31
N ARG A 187 14.45 15.99 -3.28
CA ARG A 187 14.55 16.80 -2.07
C ARG A 187 14.52 18.30 -2.34
N ASP A 188 13.71 18.71 -3.29
CA ASP A 188 13.46 20.12 -3.57
C ASP A 188 12.35 20.72 -2.71
N GLY A 189 11.66 19.91 -1.90
CA GLY A 189 10.59 20.31 -0.98
C GLY A 189 9.20 20.27 -1.59
N TYR A 190 9.05 19.80 -2.83
CA TYR A 190 7.77 19.58 -3.47
C TYR A 190 7.52 18.09 -3.69
N LEU A 191 6.27 17.67 -3.50
CA LEU A 191 5.89 16.27 -3.74
C LEU A 191 5.79 15.98 -5.23
N ASP A 192 6.62 15.07 -5.70
CA ASP A 192 6.58 14.47 -7.03
C ASP A 192 5.59 13.29 -7.04
N LEU A 193 5.21 12.84 -8.24
CA LEU A 193 4.16 11.83 -8.39
C LEU A 193 4.66 10.59 -9.14
N VAL A 194 4.59 9.43 -8.48
CA VAL A 194 4.78 8.12 -9.12
C VAL A 194 3.43 7.50 -9.41
N VAL A 195 3.24 7.02 -10.66
CA VAL A 195 1.99 6.38 -11.10
C VAL A 195 2.30 4.99 -11.66
N ALA A 196 1.75 3.96 -11.05
CA ALA A 196 1.80 2.59 -11.56
C ALA A 196 0.84 2.42 -12.74
N ASN A 197 1.29 1.75 -13.80
CA ASN A 197 0.45 1.33 -14.91
C ASN A 197 0.53 -0.19 -15.05
N TYR A 198 -0.58 -0.79 -15.46
CA TYR A 198 -0.72 -2.24 -15.47
C TYR A 198 -0.45 -2.84 -16.84
N VAL A 199 -1.45 -2.86 -17.69
CA VAL A 199 -1.35 -3.48 -19.00
C VAL A 199 -2.05 -2.63 -20.08
N GLN A 200 -1.63 -2.84 -21.32
CA GLN A 200 -2.29 -2.23 -22.48
C GLN A 200 -3.59 -2.97 -22.78
N TRP A 201 -4.69 -2.44 -22.28
CA TRP A 201 -6.02 -3.03 -22.41
C TRP A 201 -7.05 -2.01 -22.92
N SER A 202 -7.98 -2.46 -23.73
CA SER A 202 -9.18 -1.73 -24.13
C SER A 202 -10.31 -2.71 -24.45
N PRO A 203 -11.59 -2.28 -24.51
CA PRO A 203 -12.68 -3.14 -24.93
C PRO A 203 -12.48 -3.81 -26.30
N GLN A 204 -11.74 -3.15 -27.21
CA GLN A 204 -11.43 -3.65 -28.56
C GLN A 204 -10.31 -4.68 -28.57
N THR A 205 -9.45 -4.68 -27.55
CA THR A 205 -8.32 -5.60 -27.42
C THR A 205 -8.56 -6.68 -26.37
N ASP A 206 -9.77 -6.74 -25.80
CA ASP A 206 -10.13 -7.78 -24.83
C ASP A 206 -10.04 -9.18 -25.45
N ILE A 207 -9.55 -10.12 -24.64
CA ILE A 207 -9.29 -11.49 -25.06
C ILE A 207 -10.29 -12.42 -24.40
N TYR A 208 -10.64 -13.51 -25.08
CA TYR A 208 -11.48 -14.55 -24.50
C TYR A 208 -10.62 -15.52 -23.69
N CYS A 209 -10.64 -15.40 -22.38
CA CYS A 209 -9.99 -16.33 -21.45
C CYS A 209 -11.02 -17.24 -20.78
N THR A 210 -10.57 -18.40 -20.29
CA THR A 210 -11.42 -19.37 -19.63
C THR A 210 -10.61 -20.19 -18.61
N ILE A 211 -11.20 -20.51 -17.46
CA ILE A 211 -10.61 -21.41 -16.47
C ILE A 211 -11.10 -22.87 -16.62
N ASP A 212 -12.22 -23.09 -17.28
CA ASP A 212 -12.86 -24.40 -17.48
C ASP A 212 -12.84 -24.88 -18.95
N GLY A 213 -12.22 -24.10 -19.84
CA GLY A 213 -12.16 -24.39 -21.28
C GLY A 213 -13.44 -24.02 -22.05
N LYS A 214 -14.48 -23.46 -21.42
CA LYS A 214 -15.79 -23.22 -22.02
C LYS A 214 -16.35 -21.83 -21.69
N THR A 215 -16.38 -21.47 -20.43
CA THR A 215 -17.01 -20.24 -19.95
C THR A 215 -16.02 -19.11 -19.92
N LYS A 216 -16.40 -17.93 -20.43
CA LYS A 216 -15.55 -16.73 -20.31
C LYS A 216 -15.23 -16.46 -18.85
N SER A 217 -13.99 -16.11 -18.60
CA SER A 217 -13.48 -15.69 -17.29
C SER A 217 -12.55 -14.48 -17.45
N TYR A 218 -12.22 -13.81 -16.35
CA TYR A 218 -11.22 -12.75 -16.36
C TYR A 218 -9.88 -13.28 -16.83
N CYS A 219 -9.24 -12.57 -17.75
CA CYS A 219 -7.88 -12.90 -18.19
C CYS A 219 -6.87 -12.52 -17.13
N THR A 220 -5.77 -13.27 -17.08
CA THR A 220 -4.58 -12.89 -16.32
C THR A 220 -3.72 -11.89 -17.13
N PRO A 221 -2.85 -11.09 -16.50
CA PRO A 221 -2.04 -10.09 -17.17
C PRO A 221 -1.03 -10.69 -18.17
N VAL A 222 -0.74 -11.98 -18.08
CA VAL A 222 0.12 -12.70 -19.07
C VAL A 222 -0.41 -12.56 -20.49
N ALA A 223 -1.72 -12.43 -20.66
CA ALA A 223 -2.37 -12.28 -21.95
C ALA A 223 -2.12 -10.91 -22.62
N TYR A 224 -1.65 -9.92 -21.89
CA TYR A 224 -1.52 -8.54 -22.34
C TYR A 224 -0.08 -8.02 -22.24
N LYS A 225 0.25 -7.00 -23.04
CA LYS A 225 1.50 -6.27 -22.94
C LYS A 225 1.48 -5.36 -21.70
N GLY A 226 2.61 -5.27 -21.01
CA GLY A 226 2.78 -4.35 -19.90
C GLY A 226 2.78 -2.89 -20.32
N GLU A 227 2.72 -2.02 -19.32
CA GLU A 227 2.84 -0.57 -19.50
C GLU A 227 3.76 0.01 -18.41
N SER A 228 4.70 0.89 -18.81
CA SER A 228 5.65 1.49 -17.88
C SER A 228 4.96 2.35 -16.84
N LEU A 229 5.42 2.28 -15.60
CA LEU A 229 5.12 3.31 -14.61
C LEU A 229 5.57 4.69 -15.11
N ARG A 230 5.10 5.77 -14.46
CA ARG A 230 5.50 7.15 -14.73
C ARG A 230 5.97 7.84 -13.46
N LEU A 231 7.02 8.65 -13.62
CA LEU A 231 7.47 9.61 -12.63
C LEU A 231 7.27 11.02 -13.18
N TRP A 232 6.48 11.81 -12.48
CA TRP A 232 6.17 13.19 -12.79
C TRP A 232 6.87 14.08 -11.77
N HIS A 233 7.86 14.86 -12.23
CA HIS A 233 8.54 15.86 -11.41
C HIS A 233 7.67 17.10 -11.22
N ASN A 234 7.50 17.54 -9.99
CA ASN A 234 6.77 18.75 -9.64
C ASN A 234 7.67 19.98 -9.87
N ASN A 235 7.27 20.87 -10.73
CA ASN A 235 8.06 22.06 -11.06
C ASN A 235 7.98 23.20 -10.01
N GLY A 236 7.31 22.98 -8.87
CA GLY A 236 7.12 23.98 -7.80
C GLY A 236 6.18 25.14 -8.16
N ASN A 237 5.52 25.07 -9.30
CA ASN A 237 4.62 26.13 -9.82
C ASN A 237 3.21 25.61 -10.13
N GLY A 238 2.86 24.43 -9.58
CA GLY A 238 1.58 23.76 -9.82
C GLY A 238 1.52 22.96 -11.13
N THR A 239 2.65 22.77 -11.81
CA THR A 239 2.76 21.93 -13.02
C THR A 239 3.75 20.79 -12.85
N PHE A 240 3.61 19.74 -13.67
CA PHE A 240 4.46 18.56 -13.62
C PHE A 240 5.13 18.31 -14.97
N THR A 241 6.31 17.66 -14.94
CA THR A 241 7.08 17.23 -16.11
C THR A 241 7.31 15.73 -16.04
N ASP A 242 6.99 14.97 -17.11
CA ASP A 242 7.32 13.53 -17.20
C ASP A 242 8.84 13.34 -17.31
N VAL A 243 9.43 12.79 -16.27
CA VAL A 243 10.88 12.50 -16.18
C VAL A 243 11.18 11.00 -16.19
N THR A 244 10.20 10.14 -16.42
CA THR A 244 10.28 8.68 -16.33
C THR A 244 11.51 8.11 -17.02
N LYS A 245 11.75 8.48 -18.27
CA LYS A 245 12.92 8.00 -19.04
C LYS A 245 14.22 8.59 -18.52
N LYS A 246 14.25 9.89 -18.24
CA LYS A 246 15.43 10.59 -17.71
C LYS A 246 15.83 10.04 -16.36
N ALA A 247 14.86 9.73 -15.52
CA ALA A 247 15.07 9.19 -14.18
C ALA A 247 15.41 7.68 -14.18
N GLY A 248 15.35 6.97 -15.30
CA GLY A 248 15.73 5.56 -15.39
C GLY A 248 14.64 4.57 -14.95
N LEU A 249 13.36 5.01 -14.88
CA LEU A 249 12.24 4.16 -14.46
C LEU A 249 11.45 3.56 -15.62
N TYR A 250 11.79 3.88 -16.86
CA TYR A 250 11.02 3.40 -18.02
C TYR A 250 11.21 1.90 -18.25
N ASP A 251 10.14 1.13 -18.08
CA ASP A 251 10.09 -0.30 -18.37
C ASP A 251 8.74 -0.67 -19.01
N PRO A 252 8.69 -0.87 -20.34
CA PRO A 252 7.43 -1.14 -21.04
C PRO A 252 6.91 -2.58 -20.82
N THR A 253 7.66 -3.43 -20.13
CA THR A 253 7.24 -4.80 -19.78
C THR A 253 6.55 -4.88 -18.42
N ALA A 254 6.68 -3.85 -17.60
CA ALA A 254 6.13 -3.81 -16.24
C ALA A 254 4.60 -3.97 -16.25
N LYS A 255 4.07 -4.61 -15.22
CA LYS A 255 2.64 -4.79 -14.96
C LYS A 255 2.36 -4.40 -13.51
N SER A 256 2.53 -3.10 -13.25
CA SER A 256 2.62 -2.57 -11.89
C SER A 256 1.23 -2.39 -11.27
N LEU A 257 1.08 -2.77 -10.00
CA LEU A 257 -0.15 -2.61 -9.22
C LEU A 257 0.05 -1.77 -7.98
N GLY A 258 0.99 -2.10 -7.11
CA GLY A 258 1.28 -1.39 -5.87
C GLY A 258 2.60 -0.61 -5.93
N ILE A 259 2.68 0.44 -5.12
CA ILE A 259 3.88 1.27 -4.92
C ILE A 259 4.09 1.45 -3.42
N SER A 260 5.32 1.31 -2.97
CA SER A 260 5.75 1.70 -1.62
C SER A 260 6.98 2.59 -1.70
N ILE A 261 7.01 3.64 -0.90
CA ILE A 261 8.15 4.56 -0.77
C ILE A 261 8.87 4.23 0.53
N LEU A 262 10.17 3.96 0.44
CA LEU A 262 11.00 3.60 1.58
C LEU A 262 12.44 4.08 1.38
N ASP A 263 13.22 4.09 2.44
CA ASP A 263 14.68 4.22 2.37
C ASP A 263 15.29 2.83 2.58
N ALA A 264 15.44 2.08 1.48
CA ALA A 264 15.81 0.67 1.51
C ALA A 264 17.25 0.42 2.02
N ASN A 265 18.14 1.39 1.86
CA ASN A 265 19.56 1.29 2.19
C ASN A 265 19.99 2.21 3.34
N ARG A 266 19.05 2.94 3.97
CA ARG A 266 19.28 3.92 5.05
C ARG A 266 20.27 5.02 4.67
N ASP A 267 20.21 5.46 3.43
CA ASP A 267 21.05 6.57 2.97
C ASP A 267 20.37 7.94 3.11
N GLY A 268 19.13 7.92 3.59
CA GLY A 268 18.30 9.07 3.85
C GLY A 268 17.58 9.60 2.61
N TRP A 269 17.62 8.93 1.46
CA TRP A 269 16.90 9.29 0.25
C TRP A 269 15.75 8.30 -0.01
N PRO A 270 14.61 8.80 -0.49
CA PRO A 270 13.49 7.90 -0.78
C PRO A 270 13.79 7.05 -2.01
N ASP A 271 13.59 5.75 -1.84
CA ASP A 271 13.60 4.72 -2.87
C ASP A 271 12.17 4.35 -3.24
N ILE A 272 11.98 3.72 -4.40
CA ILE A 272 10.66 3.35 -4.90
C ILE A 272 10.60 1.83 -5.08
N PHE A 273 9.74 1.16 -4.33
CA PHE A 273 9.39 -0.23 -4.57
C PHE A 273 8.10 -0.32 -5.39
N VAL A 274 8.05 -1.25 -6.34
CA VAL A 274 6.88 -1.47 -7.20
C VAL A 274 6.61 -2.97 -7.31
N SER A 275 5.43 -3.40 -6.85
CA SER A 275 4.95 -4.75 -7.05
C SER A 275 4.42 -4.92 -8.48
N ASN A 276 4.76 -6.03 -9.11
CA ASN A 276 4.34 -6.37 -10.46
C ASN A 276 3.58 -7.69 -10.48
N ASP A 277 2.54 -7.75 -11.30
CA ASP A 277 1.75 -8.94 -11.50
C ASP A 277 2.37 -9.82 -12.60
N THR A 278 2.90 -11.00 -12.21
CA THR A 278 3.56 -11.98 -13.10
C THR A 278 4.84 -11.49 -13.81
N GLU A 279 5.39 -10.39 -13.36
CA GLU A 279 6.69 -9.85 -13.78
C GLU A 279 7.57 -9.60 -12.54
N PRO A 280 8.90 -9.57 -12.65
CA PRO A 280 9.75 -9.30 -11.49
C PRO A 280 9.43 -7.95 -10.84
N ASN A 281 9.30 -7.95 -9.49
CA ASN A 281 9.16 -6.71 -8.75
C ASN A 281 10.38 -5.80 -8.94
N LYS A 282 10.18 -4.51 -8.79
CA LYS A 282 11.24 -3.50 -8.97
C LYS A 282 11.54 -2.80 -7.65
N LEU A 283 12.81 -2.62 -7.37
CA LEU A 283 13.30 -1.73 -6.33
C LEU A 283 14.22 -0.71 -6.98
N TYR A 284 13.76 0.50 -7.10
CA TYR A 284 14.49 1.61 -7.69
C TYR A 284 15.20 2.39 -6.59
N ILE A 285 16.51 2.18 -6.49
CA ILE A 285 17.37 2.89 -5.54
C ILE A 285 17.72 4.27 -6.10
N ASN A 286 17.52 5.31 -5.30
CA ASN A 286 17.79 6.69 -5.63
C ASN A 286 19.30 6.94 -5.74
N ASN A 287 19.75 7.47 -6.88
CA ASN A 287 21.16 7.81 -7.09
C ASN A 287 21.54 9.20 -6.58
N ARG A 288 20.61 9.95 -5.92
CA ARG A 288 20.80 11.29 -5.35
C ARG A 288 21.15 12.37 -6.40
N ASN A 289 20.77 12.15 -7.64
CA ASN A 289 21.04 13.05 -8.79
C ASN A 289 19.83 13.17 -9.72
N GLY A 290 18.62 12.89 -9.23
CA GLY A 290 17.39 12.88 -10.02
C GLY A 290 17.20 11.63 -10.89
N SER A 291 17.98 10.58 -10.63
CA SER A 291 17.84 9.29 -11.33
C SER A 291 17.84 8.12 -10.36
N PHE A 292 17.40 6.97 -10.86
CA PHE A 292 17.29 5.73 -10.11
C PHE A 292 18.00 4.59 -10.83
N ARG A 293 18.37 3.56 -10.09
CA ARG A 293 18.80 2.27 -10.62
C ARG A 293 17.90 1.15 -10.12
N ASN A 294 17.46 0.28 -11.00
CA ASN A 294 16.67 -0.88 -10.62
C ASN A 294 17.56 -1.95 -10.00
N MET A 295 17.30 -2.25 -8.75
CA MET A 295 18.01 -3.28 -7.96
C MET A 295 17.12 -4.49 -7.64
N GLY A 296 15.86 -4.53 -8.09
CA GLY A 296 14.87 -5.53 -7.68
C GLY A 296 15.36 -6.98 -7.72
N VAL A 297 16.04 -7.38 -8.79
CA VAL A 297 16.62 -8.72 -8.90
C VAL A 297 17.87 -8.89 -8.00
N LEU A 298 18.74 -7.90 -7.98
CA LEU A 298 20.00 -7.96 -7.23
C LEU A 298 19.80 -7.86 -5.72
N SER A 299 18.76 -7.16 -5.30
CA SER A 299 18.39 -7.04 -3.87
C SER A 299 17.61 -8.24 -3.32
N GLY A 300 17.14 -9.16 -4.18
CA GLY A 300 16.38 -10.34 -3.77
C GLY A 300 14.86 -10.18 -3.80
N VAL A 301 14.30 -8.98 -4.10
CA VAL A 301 12.84 -8.75 -4.10
C VAL A 301 12.16 -9.05 -5.44
N GLY A 302 12.93 -9.32 -6.50
CA GLY A 302 12.40 -9.51 -7.85
C GLY A 302 11.65 -10.81 -8.07
N PHE A 303 12.00 -11.85 -7.33
CA PHE A 303 11.48 -13.21 -7.49
C PHE A 303 11.22 -13.87 -6.14
N SER A 304 10.40 -14.90 -6.15
CA SER A 304 10.22 -15.80 -5.01
C SER A 304 11.49 -16.61 -4.72
N GLU A 305 11.49 -17.37 -3.64
CA GLU A 305 12.55 -18.32 -3.26
C GLU A 305 12.80 -19.41 -4.32
N ASN A 306 11.80 -19.67 -5.17
CA ASN A 306 11.87 -20.62 -6.28
C ASN A 306 12.32 -19.98 -7.61
N GLY A 307 12.60 -18.67 -7.62
CA GLY A 307 12.99 -17.94 -8.82
C GLY A 307 11.82 -17.59 -9.75
N GLU A 308 10.59 -17.58 -9.24
CA GLU A 308 9.38 -17.23 -9.99
C GLU A 308 8.95 -15.79 -9.71
N ALA A 309 8.50 -15.06 -10.73
CA ALA A 309 7.82 -13.80 -10.58
C ALA A 309 6.38 -14.07 -10.10
N ARG A 310 6.08 -13.75 -8.85
CA ARG A 310 4.72 -13.87 -8.32
C ARG A 310 3.80 -12.79 -8.88
N ALA A 311 2.50 -12.98 -8.74
CA ALA A 311 1.49 -11.99 -9.11
C ALA A 311 1.32 -10.98 -7.96
N GLY A 312 2.28 -10.03 -7.85
CA GLY A 312 2.29 -9.02 -6.80
C GLY A 312 1.26 -7.93 -7.04
N MET A 313 0.46 -7.62 -6.00
CA MET A 313 -0.61 -6.62 -6.04
C MET A 313 -0.34 -5.45 -5.10
N GLY A 314 -1.03 -5.38 -3.95
CA GLY A 314 -0.76 -4.35 -2.96
C GLY A 314 0.59 -4.53 -2.29
N THR A 315 1.16 -3.45 -1.79
CA THR A 315 2.44 -3.47 -1.06
C THR A 315 2.47 -2.35 -0.03
N ASP A 316 3.20 -2.60 1.04
CA ASP A 316 3.53 -1.61 2.06
C ASP A 316 4.92 -1.90 2.63
N SER A 317 5.49 -0.95 3.37
CA SER A 317 6.82 -1.09 3.98
C SER A 317 6.87 -0.53 5.39
N ALA A 318 7.50 -1.26 6.30
CA ALA A 318 7.75 -0.85 7.68
C ALA A 318 8.98 -1.53 8.28
N ASP A 319 9.54 -0.91 9.29
CA ASP A 319 10.54 -1.53 10.18
C ASP A 319 9.78 -2.34 11.24
N TYR A 320 9.29 -3.53 10.85
CA TYR A 320 8.42 -4.35 11.71
C TYR A 320 9.17 -5.09 12.81
N ASP A 321 10.50 -5.20 12.73
CA ASP A 321 11.34 -5.90 13.71
C ASP A 321 12.23 -4.97 14.54
N ARG A 322 12.14 -3.64 14.29
CA ARG A 322 12.95 -2.59 14.92
C ARG A 322 14.45 -2.73 14.65
N SER A 323 14.81 -3.29 13.50
CA SER A 323 16.20 -3.34 13.02
C SER A 323 16.71 -1.97 12.58
N GLY A 324 15.80 -1.06 12.31
CA GLY A 324 16.06 0.25 11.70
C GLY A 324 16.06 0.20 10.17
N TYR A 325 15.69 -0.92 9.54
CA TYR A 325 15.56 -1.08 8.10
C TYR A 325 14.12 -1.39 7.72
N ALA A 326 13.59 -0.65 6.75
CA ALA A 326 12.25 -0.91 6.26
C ALA A 326 12.22 -2.21 5.43
N SER A 327 11.35 -3.11 5.80
CA SER A 327 11.02 -4.37 5.13
C SER A 327 9.78 -4.20 4.27
N ILE A 328 9.51 -5.12 3.33
CA ILE A 328 8.46 -4.98 2.32
C ILE A 328 7.45 -6.11 2.42
N LEU A 329 6.17 -5.77 2.51
CA LEU A 329 5.05 -6.69 2.40
C LEU A 329 4.44 -6.59 1.01
N ILE A 330 4.09 -7.75 0.40
CA ILE A 330 3.38 -7.80 -0.88
C ILE A 330 2.25 -8.82 -0.78
N THR A 331 1.07 -8.44 -1.26
CA THR A 331 -0.01 -9.37 -1.48
C THR A 331 0.12 -10.04 -2.83
N ASN A 332 -0.18 -11.34 -2.89
CA ASN A 332 -0.03 -12.15 -4.10
C ASN A 332 -1.32 -12.90 -4.44
N PHE A 333 -1.32 -13.56 -5.59
CA PHE A 333 -2.41 -14.41 -6.05
C PHE A 333 -2.52 -15.69 -5.20
N SER A 334 -3.70 -16.32 -5.17
CA SER A 334 -3.90 -17.61 -4.50
C SER A 334 -2.89 -18.66 -4.97
N ASN A 335 -2.46 -19.53 -4.06
CA ASN A 335 -1.37 -20.51 -4.21
C ASN A 335 0.04 -19.91 -4.35
N GLN A 336 0.22 -18.63 -4.09
CA GLN A 336 1.52 -17.96 -4.13
C GLN A 336 1.95 -17.38 -2.78
N MET A 337 1.07 -17.41 -1.76
CA MET A 337 1.20 -16.77 -0.45
C MET A 337 1.61 -15.28 -0.53
N LEU A 338 1.51 -14.55 0.58
CA LEU A 338 2.11 -13.21 0.70
C LEU A 338 3.64 -13.30 0.57
N SER A 339 4.29 -12.20 0.21
CA SER A 339 5.74 -12.06 0.39
C SER A 339 6.01 -11.10 1.54
N LEU A 340 6.92 -11.48 2.43
CA LEU A 340 7.41 -10.66 3.52
C LEU A 340 8.94 -10.56 3.38
N TYR A 341 9.39 -9.58 2.61
CA TYR A 341 10.81 -9.36 2.36
C TYR A 341 11.44 -8.62 3.54
N HIS A 342 12.12 -9.36 4.41
CA HIS A 342 12.94 -8.80 5.49
C HIS A 342 14.16 -8.11 4.91
N ASN A 343 14.45 -6.88 5.37
CA ASN A 343 15.61 -6.12 4.95
C ASN A 343 16.84 -6.49 5.81
N GLU A 344 17.79 -7.19 5.23
CA GLU A 344 19.05 -7.62 5.89
C GLU A 344 20.07 -6.49 6.06
N GLY A 345 19.72 -5.27 5.64
CA GLY A 345 20.62 -4.14 5.53
C GLY A 345 21.36 -4.11 4.18
N ASN A 346 21.95 -2.98 3.87
CA ASN A 346 22.67 -2.75 2.60
C ASN A 346 21.82 -2.96 1.33
N GLY A 347 20.49 -2.88 1.45
CA GLY A 347 19.54 -3.06 0.33
C GLY A 347 19.39 -4.50 -0.14
N LEU A 348 19.73 -5.49 0.71
CA LEU A 348 19.47 -6.92 0.48
C LEU A 348 18.24 -7.36 1.26
N PHE A 349 17.44 -8.24 0.65
CA PHE A 349 16.19 -8.72 1.22
C PHE A 349 16.07 -10.23 1.13
N VAL A 350 15.41 -10.83 2.13
CA VAL A 350 15.06 -12.25 2.18
C VAL A 350 13.56 -12.40 2.37
N ASP A 351 12.90 -13.25 1.58
CA ASP A 351 11.47 -13.55 1.77
C ASP A 351 11.29 -14.51 2.94
N GLU A 352 10.79 -14.01 4.07
CA GLU A 352 10.52 -14.80 5.28
C GLU A 352 9.12 -15.45 5.28
N ALA A 353 8.26 -15.10 4.32
CA ALA A 353 6.90 -15.63 4.28
C ALA A 353 6.83 -17.17 4.24
N PRO A 354 7.67 -17.88 3.46
CA PRO A 354 7.59 -19.35 3.39
C PRO A 354 7.77 -20.08 4.72
N GLU A 355 8.52 -19.48 5.66
CA GLU A 355 8.79 -20.07 6.98
C GLU A 355 7.97 -19.43 8.10
N SER A 356 7.00 -18.56 7.75
CA SER A 356 6.20 -17.78 8.70
C SER A 356 4.71 -18.09 8.63
N GLU A 357 4.00 -17.76 9.72
CA GLU A 357 2.53 -17.83 9.76
C GLU A 357 1.89 -16.92 8.70
N VAL A 358 2.55 -15.80 8.34
CA VAL A 358 2.09 -14.88 7.29
C VAL A 358 1.96 -15.59 5.95
N GLY A 359 2.95 -16.38 5.56
CA GLY A 359 2.89 -17.15 4.31
C GLY A 359 1.91 -18.30 4.39
N HIS A 360 1.96 -19.10 5.46
CA HIS A 360 1.14 -20.29 5.59
C HIS A 360 -0.37 -19.98 5.57
N ALA A 361 -0.82 -18.98 6.35
CA ALA A 361 -2.23 -18.61 6.43
C ALA A 361 -2.74 -17.95 5.14
N SER A 362 -1.87 -17.30 4.37
CA SER A 362 -2.25 -16.59 3.14
C SER A 362 -2.18 -17.42 1.87
N LEU A 363 -1.69 -18.68 1.92
CA LEU A 363 -1.42 -19.49 0.73
C LEU A 363 -2.62 -19.65 -0.22
N LEU A 364 -3.82 -19.80 0.33
CA LEU A 364 -5.03 -20.05 -0.45
C LEU A 364 -5.83 -18.77 -0.74
N THR A 365 -5.43 -17.62 -0.21
CA THR A 365 -6.13 -16.35 -0.41
C THR A 365 -5.51 -15.54 -1.55
N LEU A 366 -6.31 -14.68 -2.14
CA LEU A 366 -5.87 -13.66 -3.09
C LEU A 366 -5.96 -12.30 -2.41
N GLY A 367 -4.79 -11.73 -2.06
CA GLY A 367 -4.71 -10.45 -1.38
C GLY A 367 -4.61 -9.27 -2.35
N PHE A 368 -5.22 -8.13 -1.98
CA PHE A 368 -5.08 -6.86 -2.69
C PHE A 368 -4.50 -5.78 -1.78
N GLY A 369 -5.33 -4.98 -1.11
CA GLY A 369 -4.84 -3.97 -0.19
C GLY A 369 -4.17 -4.59 1.05
N CYS A 370 -3.03 -4.04 1.45
CA CYS A 370 -2.37 -4.41 2.69
C CYS A 370 -1.69 -3.20 3.31
N PHE A 371 -1.44 -3.27 4.60
CA PHE A 371 -0.66 -2.26 5.31
C PHE A 371 -0.13 -2.80 6.63
N PHE A 372 0.94 -2.16 7.11
CA PHE A 372 1.42 -2.29 8.48
C PHE A 372 0.74 -1.25 9.36
N PHE A 373 0.30 -1.64 10.56
CA PHE A 373 -0.26 -0.75 11.57
C PHE A 373 -0.22 -1.43 12.94
N ASP A 374 -0.25 -0.66 13.99
CA ASP A 374 -0.26 -1.16 15.35
C ASP A 374 -1.71 -1.16 15.87
N TYR A 375 -2.44 -2.30 15.68
CA TYR A 375 -3.87 -2.36 15.98
C TYR A 375 -4.15 -2.48 17.49
N ASP A 376 -3.18 -2.92 18.29
CA ASP A 376 -3.35 -3.14 19.73
C ASP A 376 -2.49 -2.20 20.59
N ASN A 377 -1.86 -1.20 19.97
CA ASN A 377 -1.03 -0.17 20.59
C ASN A 377 0.10 -0.77 21.46
N ASP A 378 0.68 -1.92 21.05
CA ASP A 378 1.82 -2.53 21.73
C ASP A 378 3.17 -2.02 21.19
N GLY A 379 3.14 -1.17 20.20
CA GLY A 379 4.27 -0.51 19.58
C GLY A 379 4.95 -1.36 18.50
N TRP A 380 4.38 -2.51 18.09
CA TRP A 380 4.88 -3.33 17.00
C TRP A 380 3.93 -3.25 15.80
N PRO A 381 4.46 -2.97 14.60
CA PRO A 381 3.60 -2.96 13.40
C PRO A 381 3.04 -4.36 13.10
N ASP A 382 1.73 -4.47 13.10
CA ASP A 382 0.95 -5.64 12.70
C ASP A 382 0.65 -5.60 11.21
N ILE A 383 0.11 -6.68 10.63
CA ILE A 383 -0.22 -6.75 9.21
C ILE A 383 -1.72 -6.96 9.02
N PHE A 384 -2.34 -6.08 8.23
CA PHE A 384 -3.69 -6.28 7.70
C PHE A 384 -3.65 -6.59 6.21
N VAL A 385 -4.55 -7.50 5.76
CA VAL A 385 -4.70 -7.87 4.35
C VAL A 385 -6.17 -7.94 3.97
N ALA A 386 -6.53 -7.22 2.91
CA ALA A 386 -7.85 -7.28 2.27
C ALA A 386 -7.83 -8.33 1.15
N ASN A 387 -8.63 -9.39 1.30
CA ASN A 387 -8.67 -10.53 0.39
C ASN A 387 -9.94 -10.57 -0.45
N GLY A 388 -9.87 -11.23 -1.59
CA GLY A 388 -11.00 -11.50 -2.46
C GLY A 388 -10.57 -11.89 -3.86
N HIS A 389 -10.94 -13.09 -4.30
CA HIS A 389 -10.53 -13.62 -5.60
C HIS A 389 -11.16 -12.84 -6.77
N ILE A 390 -10.55 -12.92 -7.95
CA ILE A 390 -11.08 -12.28 -9.17
C ILE A 390 -12.11 -13.15 -9.88
N GLN A 391 -12.00 -14.48 -9.79
CA GLN A 391 -12.86 -15.44 -10.52
C GLN A 391 -14.01 -15.92 -9.62
N GLN A 392 -15.26 -15.62 -10.01
CA GLN A 392 -16.45 -16.06 -9.26
C GLN A 392 -16.58 -17.56 -9.17
N ASP A 393 -16.16 -18.26 -10.21
CA ASP A 393 -16.30 -19.71 -10.37
C ASP A 393 -15.04 -20.51 -10.01
N ILE A 394 -14.09 -19.89 -9.31
CA ILE A 394 -12.77 -20.50 -9.01
C ILE A 394 -12.89 -21.87 -8.34
N GLN A 395 -13.87 -22.07 -7.47
CA GLN A 395 -14.09 -23.34 -6.78
C GLN A 395 -14.41 -24.52 -7.71
N LYS A 396 -14.84 -24.26 -8.96
CA LYS A 396 -15.06 -25.33 -9.96
C LYS A 396 -13.76 -25.99 -10.40
N VAL A 397 -12.64 -25.28 -10.33
CA VAL A 397 -11.32 -25.75 -10.77
C VAL A 397 -10.32 -25.87 -9.62
N GLN A 398 -10.53 -25.12 -8.54
CA GLN A 398 -9.71 -25.12 -7.33
C GLN A 398 -10.64 -25.14 -6.11
N SER A 399 -11.02 -26.33 -5.65
CA SER A 399 -12.08 -26.51 -4.64
C SER A 399 -11.79 -25.86 -3.28
N GLN A 400 -10.52 -25.60 -2.96
CA GLN A 400 -10.08 -24.97 -1.70
C GLN A 400 -9.98 -23.45 -1.77
N VAL A 401 -10.03 -22.87 -2.97
CA VAL A 401 -9.95 -21.41 -3.18
C VAL A 401 -11.36 -20.84 -3.32
N HIS A 402 -11.64 -19.73 -2.65
CA HIS A 402 -12.97 -19.14 -2.60
C HIS A 402 -12.99 -17.79 -3.36
N TYR A 403 -14.14 -17.40 -3.91
CA TYR A 403 -14.31 -16.09 -4.52
C TYR A 403 -14.35 -14.96 -3.47
N ALA A 404 -15.19 -15.14 -2.45
CA ALA A 404 -15.24 -14.25 -1.31
C ALA A 404 -14.38 -14.84 -0.18
N GLU A 405 -13.48 -14.04 0.35
CA GLU A 405 -12.47 -14.44 1.33
C GLU A 405 -12.52 -13.53 2.55
N PRO A 406 -12.24 -14.03 3.77
CA PRO A 406 -12.08 -13.16 4.93
C PRO A 406 -10.80 -12.32 4.78
N PRO A 407 -10.72 -11.13 5.40
CA PRO A 407 -9.46 -10.43 5.56
C PRO A 407 -8.53 -11.25 6.44
N LEU A 408 -7.24 -10.94 6.46
CA LEU A 408 -6.27 -11.50 7.42
C LEU A 408 -5.73 -10.39 8.32
N LEU A 409 -5.49 -10.74 9.58
CA LEU A 409 -4.79 -9.92 10.55
C LEU A 409 -3.72 -10.74 11.24
N PHE A 410 -2.48 -10.30 11.12
CA PHE A 410 -1.33 -10.94 11.77
C PHE A 410 -0.80 -10.00 12.85
N ARG A 411 -0.86 -10.47 14.10
CA ARG A 411 -0.24 -9.77 15.21
C ARG A 411 1.26 -9.98 15.20
N ASN A 412 2.00 -8.90 15.32
CA ASN A 412 3.44 -8.93 15.49
C ASN A 412 3.79 -9.30 16.94
N LEU A 413 4.54 -10.37 17.13
CA LEU A 413 4.99 -10.84 18.43
C LEU A 413 6.37 -10.32 18.81
N GLY A 414 6.92 -9.41 18.00
CA GLY A 414 8.27 -8.91 18.07
C GLY A 414 9.29 -9.85 17.43
N ARG A 415 10.45 -9.29 17.07
CA ARG A 415 11.57 -10.02 16.47
C ARG A 415 11.20 -10.77 15.19
N GLY A 416 10.42 -10.16 14.32
CA GLY A 416 10.02 -10.72 13.03
C GLY A 416 9.01 -11.87 13.09
N LYS A 417 8.38 -12.12 14.24
CA LYS A 417 7.40 -13.21 14.38
C LYS A 417 6.00 -12.68 14.37
N PHE A 418 5.14 -13.33 13.61
CA PHE A 418 3.72 -13.01 13.48
C PHE A 418 2.83 -14.19 13.90
N ALA A 419 1.63 -13.89 14.37
CA ALA A 419 0.58 -14.88 14.64
C ALA A 419 -0.69 -14.48 13.91
N ASP A 420 -1.35 -15.42 13.22
CA ASP A 420 -2.68 -15.18 12.68
C ASP A 420 -3.70 -15.06 13.83
N VAL A 421 -4.29 -13.89 13.98
CA VAL A 421 -5.30 -13.59 15.00
C VAL A 421 -6.69 -13.35 14.39
N THR A 422 -6.83 -13.49 13.09
CA THR A 422 -8.04 -13.19 12.29
C THR A 422 -9.33 -13.72 12.94
N SER A 423 -9.35 -15.00 13.31
CA SER A 423 -10.54 -15.65 13.88
C SER A 423 -11.01 -15.07 15.22
N ARG A 424 -10.13 -14.35 15.92
CA ARG A 424 -10.38 -13.75 17.25
C ARG A 424 -10.89 -12.31 17.15
N MET A 425 -10.79 -11.69 15.97
CA MET A 425 -11.07 -10.26 15.75
C MET A 425 -12.56 -9.94 15.59
N GLY A 426 -13.45 -10.87 15.92
CA GLY A 426 -14.90 -10.67 15.91
C GLY A 426 -15.58 -11.03 14.59
N ALA A 427 -16.90 -10.87 14.54
CA ALA A 427 -17.72 -11.30 13.41
C ALA A 427 -17.41 -10.58 12.09
N ALA A 428 -16.92 -9.34 12.15
CA ALA A 428 -16.57 -8.57 10.97
C ALA A 428 -15.40 -9.18 10.18
N PHE A 429 -14.43 -9.78 10.87
CA PHE A 429 -13.28 -10.46 10.27
C PHE A 429 -13.60 -11.87 9.77
N ASN A 430 -14.62 -12.50 10.32
CA ASN A 430 -15.07 -13.83 9.87
C ASN A 430 -16.04 -13.78 8.67
N MET A 431 -16.36 -12.57 8.16
CA MET A 431 -17.26 -12.40 7.03
C MET A 431 -16.48 -12.35 5.72
N PRO A 432 -16.62 -13.34 4.83
CA PRO A 432 -15.95 -13.32 3.53
C PRO A 432 -16.44 -12.16 2.66
N ARG A 433 -15.52 -11.53 1.94
CA ARG A 433 -15.77 -10.40 1.03
C ARG A 433 -14.92 -10.54 -0.22
N VAL A 434 -15.23 -9.74 -1.24
CA VAL A 434 -14.38 -9.57 -2.41
C VAL A 434 -13.79 -8.17 -2.30
N ALA A 435 -12.75 -8.07 -1.47
CA ALA A 435 -12.11 -6.80 -1.15
C ALA A 435 -11.03 -6.44 -2.19
N ARG A 436 -10.69 -5.14 -2.23
CA ARG A 436 -9.61 -4.57 -3.06
C ARG A 436 -8.79 -3.59 -2.25
N GLY A 437 -9.18 -2.34 -2.19
CA GLY A 437 -8.50 -1.32 -1.40
C GLY A 437 -8.70 -1.50 0.10
N ALA A 438 -7.72 -1.06 0.87
CA ALA A 438 -7.77 -0.99 2.32
C ALA A 438 -7.01 0.25 2.81
N ALA A 439 -7.49 0.86 3.87
CA ALA A 439 -6.83 1.95 4.58
C ALA A 439 -7.25 1.92 6.05
N TYR A 440 -6.47 2.54 6.90
CA TYR A 440 -6.79 2.73 8.31
C TYR A 440 -6.74 4.22 8.68
N GLY A 441 -7.41 4.58 9.75
CA GLY A 441 -7.44 5.94 10.28
C GLY A 441 -8.12 5.99 11.63
N ASP A 442 -7.75 6.98 12.43
CA ASP A 442 -8.34 7.25 13.72
C ASP A 442 -9.64 8.06 13.55
N VAL A 443 -10.77 7.36 13.48
CA VAL A 443 -12.08 7.93 13.22
C VAL A 443 -12.61 8.75 14.41
N TYR A 444 -12.19 8.41 15.61
CA TYR A 444 -12.65 9.05 16.85
C TYR A 444 -11.67 10.08 17.40
N ASN A 445 -10.49 10.18 16.82
CA ASN A 445 -9.40 11.07 17.24
C ASN A 445 -9.03 10.83 18.71
N ASP A 446 -8.99 9.55 19.10
CA ASP A 446 -8.72 9.11 20.46
C ASP A 446 -7.39 8.33 20.60
N GLY A 447 -6.61 8.20 19.51
CA GLY A 447 -5.28 7.62 19.46
C GLY A 447 -5.29 6.12 19.30
#